data_62932bba1bd3ac8e368f687bf6e80892
#
_entry.id   62932bba1bd3ac8e368f687bf6e80892
#
_cell.length_a   1.000
_cell.length_b   1.000
_cell.length_c   1.000
_cell.angle_alpha   90.00
_cell.angle_beta   90.00
_cell.angle_gamma   90.00
#
_symmetry.space_group_name_H-M   'P 1'
#
loop_
_entity.id
_entity.type
_entity.pdbx_description
1 polymer ?
#
loop_
_entity_poly.entity_id
_entity_poly.type
_entity_poly.pdbx_seq_one_letter_code
_entity_poly.pdbx_strand_id
1 'polypeptide(L)'
;MVYRAGMSWTDPRGEIEALVPQLRQLRRDIHRHPELGFEETRTQALCRAWLEARGYAPRVCAETGLVADLRPGAPGPVIALRADLDCLPMHETTEIEHRSVHAGKAHKCGHDGHTAILLGVAELLARHREVVPGNVRLLFQPAEEGVRGGGAKVMVAEGALDGVAEVYGLHNWPGFPKGQVHVRSGAMLAQVHELTITITGKGGHASQPQLCRDPLVAGAHLVTALQTVVSRGLGYQGGAVVSITQFTAGTTHNVIAETARMRGTVRSFEAGVTTRVMERLREVIAGTAASFGVKIDLEVDEGYPVTANHPRCAAAVARVAALQLGAEKVSEQCLPMAGGEDFAYLAQAVPGGYFFVGSQRPGEDTPVCHHPDFDFDDELIPTGIGLFLGIVRDRFAELG
;
A
#
# COMPACT_ATOMS: atom_id res chain seq x y z
N MET A 1 33.47 -12.26 -2.31
CA MET A 1 33.60 -10.88 -2.77
C MET A 1 33.97 -10.03 -1.58
N VAL A 2 35.13 -9.38 -1.60
CA VAL A 2 35.69 -8.64 -0.46
C VAL A 2 34.90 -7.34 -0.32
N TYR A 3 34.20 -7.15 0.81
CA TYR A 3 33.65 -5.85 1.19
C TYR A 3 34.78 -4.83 1.20
N ARG A 4 34.70 -3.80 0.34
CA ARG A 4 35.62 -2.65 0.42
C ARG A 4 35.45 -2.02 1.81
N ALA A 5 36.54 -2.00 2.56
CA ALA A 5 36.64 -1.40 3.87
C ALA A 5 36.33 0.10 3.79
N GLY A 6 35.17 0.52 4.31
CA GLY A 6 34.74 1.91 4.34
C GLY A 6 33.61 2.19 5.32
N MET A 7 32.80 1.20 5.63
CA MET A 7 31.71 1.30 6.63
C MET A 7 31.99 0.30 7.76
N SER A 8 32.66 0.71 8.79
CA SER A 8 32.75 -0.07 10.03
C SER A 8 31.49 0.16 10.88
N TRP A 9 30.31 -0.16 10.35
CA TRP A 9 29.22 -0.48 11.23
C TRP A 9 29.54 -1.87 11.77
N THR A 10 29.95 -1.94 13.02
CA THR A 10 29.88 -3.17 13.79
C THR A 10 28.43 -3.66 13.69
N ASP A 11 28.22 -4.96 13.68
CA ASP A 11 26.89 -5.59 13.57
C ASP A 11 25.87 -4.83 14.46
N PRO A 12 24.83 -4.16 13.91
CA PRO A 12 23.96 -3.32 14.69
C PRO A 12 22.95 -4.10 15.54
N ARG A 13 22.98 -5.44 15.53
CA ARG A 13 21.99 -6.29 16.22
C ARG A 13 21.82 -5.96 17.68
N GLY A 14 22.90 -5.81 18.43
CA GLY A 14 22.84 -5.46 19.85
C GLY A 14 22.23 -4.06 20.09
N GLU A 15 22.52 -3.09 19.22
CA GLU A 15 21.91 -1.76 19.30
C GLU A 15 20.43 -1.78 18.94
N ILE A 16 20.05 -2.57 17.92
CA ILE A 16 18.66 -2.77 17.55
C ILE A 16 17.88 -3.37 18.72
N GLU A 17 18.38 -4.47 19.30
CA GLU A 17 17.73 -5.12 20.44
C GLU A 17 17.55 -4.20 21.64
N ALA A 18 18.54 -3.35 21.92
CA ALA A 18 18.47 -2.35 22.99
C ALA A 18 17.39 -1.28 22.76
N LEU A 19 17.03 -1.00 21.51
CA LEU A 19 15.98 -0.03 21.14
C LEU A 19 14.57 -0.61 21.14
N VAL A 20 14.43 -1.93 20.92
CA VAL A 20 13.11 -2.59 20.78
C VAL A 20 12.12 -2.25 21.89
N PRO A 21 12.48 -2.26 23.19
CA PRO A 21 11.52 -1.93 24.25
C PRO A 21 10.92 -0.52 24.11
N GLN A 22 11.72 0.46 23.76
CA GLN A 22 11.27 1.85 23.56
C GLN A 22 10.41 1.98 22.30
N LEU A 23 10.80 1.35 21.19
CA LEU A 23 10.07 1.37 19.93
C LEU A 23 8.72 0.64 20.04
N ARG A 24 8.68 -0.45 20.79
CA ARG A 24 7.42 -1.15 21.10
C ARG A 24 6.45 -0.27 21.89
N GLN A 25 6.93 0.46 22.90
CA GLN A 25 6.10 1.41 23.64
C GLN A 25 5.56 2.53 22.75
N LEU A 26 6.43 3.08 21.88
CA LEU A 26 6.07 4.12 20.94
C LEU A 26 5.04 3.61 19.91
N ARG A 27 5.23 2.42 19.34
CA ARG A 27 4.29 1.78 18.43
C ARG A 27 2.92 1.60 19.09
N ARG A 28 2.89 1.08 20.32
CA ARG A 28 1.64 0.86 21.09
C ARG A 28 0.97 2.17 21.49
N ASP A 29 1.73 3.24 21.69
CA ASP A 29 1.19 4.58 21.91
C ASP A 29 0.53 5.14 20.63
N ILE A 30 1.13 4.94 19.45
CA ILE A 30 0.53 5.29 18.15
C ILE A 30 -0.74 4.47 17.94
N HIS A 31 -0.69 3.15 18.15
CA HIS A 31 -1.84 2.26 18.03
C HIS A 31 -3.02 2.69 18.90
N ARG A 32 -2.74 3.12 20.12
CA ARG A 32 -3.74 3.60 21.07
C ARG A 32 -4.42 4.89 20.64
N HIS A 33 -3.73 5.72 19.82
CA HIS A 33 -4.21 7.02 19.38
C HIS A 33 -4.20 7.12 17.85
N PRO A 34 -4.98 6.27 17.14
CA PRO A 34 -4.98 6.21 15.70
C PRO A 34 -5.61 7.47 15.08
N GLU A 35 -5.03 7.91 13.97
CA GLU A 35 -5.48 9.08 13.21
C GLU A 35 -5.70 8.68 11.75
N LEU A 36 -6.76 9.21 11.13
CA LEU A 36 -7.07 8.94 9.72
C LEU A 36 -6.15 9.73 8.80
N GLY A 37 -6.12 9.30 7.54
CA GLY A 37 -5.31 9.94 6.51
C GLY A 37 -5.54 11.45 6.41
N PHE A 38 -4.46 12.22 6.41
CA PHE A 38 -4.39 13.69 6.51
C PHE A 38 -4.93 14.28 7.83
N GLU A 39 -5.11 13.44 8.86
CA GLU A 39 -5.43 13.88 10.22
C GLU A 39 -4.32 13.51 11.22
N GLU A 40 -3.20 12.93 10.79
CA GLU A 40 -2.13 12.32 11.59
C GLU A 40 -1.26 13.37 12.33
N THR A 41 -1.90 14.36 12.94
CA THR A 41 -1.22 15.53 13.57
C THR A 41 -0.44 15.16 14.82
N ARG A 42 -0.97 14.24 15.64
CA ARG A 42 -0.32 13.73 16.85
C ARG A 42 0.86 12.83 16.48
N THR A 43 0.64 11.91 15.55
CA THR A 43 1.67 10.98 15.06
C THR A 43 2.80 11.76 14.38
N GLN A 44 2.48 12.77 13.57
CA GLN A 44 3.46 13.70 13.00
C GLN A 44 4.29 14.40 14.09
N ALA A 45 3.63 14.95 15.11
CA ALA A 45 4.32 15.65 16.20
C ALA A 45 5.27 14.73 16.97
N LEU A 46 4.85 13.48 17.22
CA LEU A 46 5.67 12.45 17.85
C LEU A 46 6.88 12.10 16.99
N CYS A 47 6.70 11.84 15.70
CA CYS A 47 7.80 11.58 14.76
C CYS A 47 8.75 12.77 14.66
N ARG A 48 8.23 14.00 14.57
CA ARG A 48 9.01 15.23 14.55
C ARG A 48 9.89 15.34 15.78
N ALA A 49 9.32 15.23 16.97
CA ALA A 49 10.05 15.33 18.23
C ALA A 49 11.17 14.27 18.34
N TRP A 50 10.88 13.03 17.91
CA TRP A 50 11.88 11.96 17.86
C TRP A 50 13.05 12.30 16.95
N LEU A 51 12.78 12.82 15.76
CA LEU A 51 13.78 13.17 14.74
C LEU A 51 14.61 14.38 15.19
N GLU A 52 13.97 15.43 15.69
CA GLU A 52 14.66 16.66 16.17
C GLU A 52 15.62 16.35 17.33
N ALA A 53 15.22 15.51 18.29
CA ALA A 53 16.08 15.06 19.38
C ALA A 53 17.34 14.31 18.92
N ARG A 54 17.37 13.86 17.64
CA ARG A 54 18.48 13.13 17.00
C ARG A 54 19.22 13.96 15.96
N GLY A 55 18.95 15.26 15.95
CA GLY A 55 19.64 16.23 15.10
C GLY A 55 19.21 16.20 13.63
N TYR A 56 18.02 15.69 13.34
CA TYR A 56 17.37 15.91 12.05
C TYR A 56 16.64 17.25 12.04
N ALA A 57 16.40 17.78 10.83
CA ALA A 57 15.56 18.96 10.60
C ALA A 57 14.35 18.56 9.74
N PRO A 58 13.33 17.90 10.31
CA PRO A 58 12.19 17.42 9.54
C PRO A 58 11.33 18.57 9.01
N ARG A 59 10.99 18.53 7.71
CA ARG A 59 10.01 19.41 7.10
C ARG A 59 8.66 18.71 6.92
N VAL A 60 7.57 19.47 7.06
CA VAL A 60 6.24 18.97 6.71
C VAL A 60 6.14 18.75 5.19
N CYS A 61 5.47 17.69 4.80
CA CYS A 61 5.20 17.34 3.41
C CYS A 61 3.89 16.58 3.36
N ALA A 62 3.02 16.88 2.39
CA ALA A 62 1.68 16.32 2.31
C ALA A 62 0.86 16.52 3.60
N GLU A 63 0.72 17.75 4.06
CA GLU A 63 -0.06 18.19 5.22
C GLU A 63 0.44 17.62 6.55
N THR A 64 0.32 16.32 6.78
CA THR A 64 0.66 15.64 8.04
C THR A 64 1.87 14.71 7.93
N GLY A 65 2.45 14.53 6.75
CA GLY A 65 3.68 13.77 6.57
C GLY A 65 4.93 14.57 6.91
N LEU A 66 6.07 13.85 6.98
CA LEU A 66 7.38 14.44 7.25
C LEU A 66 8.44 13.91 6.27
N VAL A 67 9.36 14.78 5.92
CA VAL A 67 10.60 14.43 5.21
C VAL A 67 11.79 14.87 6.05
N ALA A 68 12.74 13.98 6.29
CA ALA A 68 13.94 14.27 7.06
C ALA A 68 15.19 13.68 6.39
N ASP A 69 16.21 14.49 6.23
CA ASP A 69 17.50 14.09 5.66
C ASP A 69 18.52 13.88 6.78
N LEU A 70 19.25 12.76 6.75
CA LEU A 70 20.33 12.47 7.69
C LEU A 70 21.50 13.44 7.51
N ARG A 71 21.93 13.61 6.25
CA ARG A 71 23.07 14.44 5.84
C ARG A 71 22.71 15.28 4.61
N PRO A 72 21.90 16.36 4.79
CA PRO A 72 21.52 17.20 3.66
C PRO A 72 22.76 17.79 2.99
N GLY A 73 22.82 17.70 1.65
CA GLY A 73 23.96 18.20 0.87
C GLY A 73 25.22 17.32 0.91
N ALA A 74 25.21 16.16 1.55
CA ALA A 74 26.32 15.22 1.46
C ALA A 74 26.51 14.76 0.00
N PRO A 75 27.77 14.61 -0.47
CA PRO A 75 28.03 14.10 -1.80
C PRO A 75 27.58 12.64 -1.93
N GLY A 76 27.23 12.21 -3.15
CA GLY A 76 26.80 10.85 -3.43
C GLY A 76 25.29 10.68 -3.54
N PRO A 77 24.80 9.45 -3.67
CA PRO A 77 23.40 9.16 -3.85
C PRO A 77 22.58 9.45 -2.59
N VAL A 78 21.28 9.76 -2.81
CA VAL A 78 20.28 9.87 -1.73
C VAL A 78 19.41 8.61 -1.78
N ILE A 79 19.39 7.84 -0.70
CA ILE A 79 18.53 6.67 -0.54
C ILE A 79 17.35 7.06 0.34
N ALA A 80 16.12 6.89 -0.16
CA ALA A 80 14.92 7.17 0.59
C ALA A 80 14.31 5.89 1.21
N LEU A 81 13.84 6.00 2.44
CA LEU A 81 13.11 4.96 3.16
C LEU A 81 11.74 5.50 3.57
N ARG A 82 10.68 4.71 3.39
CA ARG A 82 9.29 5.12 3.62
C ARG A 82 8.63 4.27 4.70
N ALA A 83 7.86 4.93 5.54
CA ALA A 83 6.80 4.34 6.36
C ALA A 83 5.53 5.18 6.24
N ASP A 84 4.39 4.52 6.24
CA ASP A 84 3.05 5.10 6.33
C ASP A 84 2.66 5.42 7.77
N LEU A 85 1.68 6.32 7.97
CA LEU A 85 1.32 6.86 9.29
C LEU A 85 -0.13 6.61 9.69
N ASP A 86 -1.03 6.50 8.72
CA ASP A 86 -2.48 6.57 8.91
C ASP A 86 -3.11 5.28 9.42
N CYS A 87 -4.34 5.39 9.90
CA CYS A 87 -5.16 4.28 10.34
C CYS A 87 -6.45 4.14 9.52
N LEU A 88 -7.19 3.08 9.78
CA LEU A 88 -8.47 2.78 9.13
C LEU A 88 -9.68 3.31 9.91
N PRO A 89 -10.77 3.72 9.21
CA PRO A 89 -12.04 4.10 9.83
C PRO A 89 -12.86 2.86 10.22
N MET A 90 -12.41 2.14 11.24
CA MET A 90 -13.04 0.91 11.69
C MET A 90 -12.98 0.72 13.20
N HIS A 91 -13.86 -0.13 13.74
CA HIS A 91 -13.83 -0.50 15.14
C HIS A 91 -12.82 -1.62 15.40
N GLU A 92 -12.04 -1.45 16.44
CA GLU A 92 -11.17 -2.49 16.96
C GLU A 92 -11.93 -3.40 17.93
N THR A 93 -11.76 -4.73 17.78
CA THR A 93 -12.38 -5.74 18.65
C THR A 93 -11.35 -6.48 19.52
N THR A 94 -10.04 -6.28 19.29
CA THR A 94 -8.98 -6.88 20.12
C THR A 94 -9.07 -6.43 21.58
N GLU A 95 -8.85 -7.39 22.49
CA GLU A 95 -8.73 -7.13 23.95
C GLU A 95 -7.27 -7.04 24.35
N ILE A 96 -6.57 -5.98 23.88
CA ILE A 96 -5.17 -5.72 24.16
C ILE A 96 -5.01 -4.44 24.99
N GLU A 97 -3.92 -4.35 25.75
CA GLU A 97 -3.64 -3.21 26.63
C GLU A 97 -3.57 -1.87 25.88
N HIS A 98 -3.00 -1.90 24.68
CA HIS A 98 -2.81 -0.73 23.83
C HIS A 98 -3.95 -0.51 22.81
N ARG A 99 -5.11 -1.10 23.02
CA ARG A 99 -6.31 -0.89 22.20
C ARG A 99 -6.60 0.58 21.97
N SER A 100 -7.10 0.90 20.77
CA SER A 100 -7.53 2.26 20.40
C SER A 100 -8.48 2.86 21.44
N VAL A 101 -8.20 4.10 21.84
CA VAL A 101 -9.11 4.91 22.68
C VAL A 101 -10.07 5.77 21.87
N HIS A 102 -9.99 5.71 20.54
CA HIS A 102 -10.83 6.47 19.62
C HIS A 102 -11.81 5.55 18.90
N ALA A 103 -13.09 5.64 19.26
CA ALA A 103 -14.12 4.85 18.61
C ALA A 103 -14.16 5.07 17.10
N GLY A 104 -14.19 4.00 16.31
CA GLY A 104 -14.26 4.07 14.86
C GLY A 104 -12.94 4.39 14.15
N LYS A 105 -11.81 4.38 14.86
CA LYS A 105 -10.46 4.50 14.29
C LYS A 105 -9.55 3.43 14.88
N ALA A 106 -8.81 2.71 14.04
CA ALA A 106 -7.89 1.66 14.50
C ALA A 106 -6.75 1.39 13.51
N HIS A 107 -5.53 1.16 14.02
CA HIS A 107 -4.42 0.66 13.22
C HIS A 107 -4.60 -0.84 12.95
N LYS A 108 -5.13 -1.18 11.79
CA LYS A 108 -5.42 -2.57 11.38
C LYS A 108 -4.70 -2.96 10.07
N CYS A 109 -3.68 -2.17 9.67
CA CYS A 109 -2.77 -2.49 8.56
C CYS A 109 -1.31 -2.65 9.02
N GLY A 110 -0.93 -2.05 10.15
CA GLY A 110 0.41 -2.15 10.73
C GLY A 110 1.28 -0.91 10.54
N HIS A 111 0.70 0.21 10.12
CA HIS A 111 1.42 1.47 9.88
C HIS A 111 2.05 2.05 11.16
N ASP A 112 1.46 1.78 12.31
CA ASP A 112 2.07 2.04 13.62
C ASP A 112 3.41 1.30 13.82
N GLY A 113 3.49 0.06 13.34
CA GLY A 113 4.70 -0.76 13.33
C GLY A 113 5.73 -0.27 12.31
N HIS A 114 5.28 0.09 11.09
CA HIS A 114 6.17 0.64 10.05
C HIS A 114 6.78 1.96 10.50
N THR A 115 5.99 2.84 11.11
CA THR A 115 6.44 4.09 11.72
C THR A 115 7.51 3.84 12.78
N ALA A 116 7.28 2.89 13.70
CA ALA A 116 8.24 2.54 14.76
C ALA A 116 9.55 1.98 14.17
N ILE A 117 9.48 1.14 13.13
CA ILE A 117 10.65 0.63 12.40
C ILE A 117 11.47 1.81 11.84
N LEU A 118 10.83 2.74 11.12
CA LEU A 118 11.55 3.85 10.49
C LEU A 118 12.15 4.81 11.52
N LEU A 119 11.49 5.02 12.66
CA LEU A 119 12.06 5.79 13.78
C LEU A 119 13.27 5.10 14.43
N GLY A 120 13.26 3.76 14.50
CA GLY A 120 14.42 2.96 14.93
C GLY A 120 15.59 3.09 13.96
N VAL A 121 15.32 3.05 12.66
CA VAL A 121 16.32 3.32 11.61
C VAL A 121 16.90 4.72 11.76
N ALA A 122 16.04 5.73 11.97
CA ALA A 122 16.46 7.12 12.17
C ALA A 122 17.42 7.25 13.37
N GLU A 123 17.12 6.59 14.49
CA GLU A 123 17.99 6.57 15.68
C GLU A 123 19.38 6.05 15.35
N LEU A 124 19.45 4.84 14.74
CA LEU A 124 20.74 4.19 14.46
C LEU A 124 21.54 4.93 13.38
N LEU A 125 20.89 5.44 12.36
CA LEU A 125 21.54 6.28 11.36
C LEU A 125 22.10 7.56 11.98
N ALA A 126 21.40 8.19 12.92
CA ALA A 126 21.89 9.39 13.60
C ALA A 126 23.11 9.11 14.48
N ARG A 127 23.13 7.97 15.21
CA ARG A 127 24.29 7.55 16.01
C ARG A 127 25.53 7.30 15.15
N HIS A 128 25.34 6.79 13.95
CA HIS A 128 26.41 6.44 13.02
C HIS A 128 26.55 7.42 11.84
N ARG A 129 26.05 8.65 11.99
CA ARG A 129 25.99 9.67 10.93
C ARG A 129 27.29 9.87 10.16
N GLU A 130 28.42 9.87 10.87
CA GLU A 130 29.74 10.17 10.31
C GLU A 130 30.26 9.07 9.36
N VAL A 131 29.75 7.85 9.50
CA VAL A 131 30.21 6.72 8.66
C VAL A 131 29.24 6.41 7.50
N VAL A 132 28.11 7.10 7.40
CA VAL A 132 27.18 6.98 6.27
C VAL A 132 27.74 7.78 5.09
N PRO A 133 28.06 7.15 3.94
CA PRO A 133 28.81 7.83 2.87
C PRO A 133 28.00 8.80 2.00
N GLY A 134 26.68 8.80 2.12
CA GLY A 134 25.78 9.69 1.38
C GLY A 134 24.68 10.25 2.26
N ASN A 135 23.54 10.58 1.67
CA ASN A 135 22.36 11.01 2.41
C ASN A 135 21.29 9.92 2.46
N VAL A 136 20.65 9.75 3.62
CA VAL A 136 19.44 8.93 3.76
C VAL A 136 18.27 9.86 4.04
N ARG A 137 17.26 9.79 3.20
CA ARG A 137 16.00 10.52 3.36
C ARG A 137 14.95 9.62 3.96
N LEU A 138 14.32 10.08 5.04
CA LEU A 138 13.24 9.40 5.72
C LEU A 138 11.92 10.04 5.31
N LEU A 139 10.98 9.22 4.83
CA LEU A 139 9.65 9.63 4.39
C LEU A 139 8.63 9.03 5.34
N PHE A 140 8.04 9.85 6.19
CA PHE A 140 6.89 9.50 7.00
C PHE A 140 5.65 9.95 6.24
N GLN A 141 5.00 9.02 5.58
CA GLN A 141 3.97 9.29 4.59
C GLN A 141 2.58 9.24 5.22
N PRO A 142 1.71 10.26 5.02
CA PRO A 142 0.32 10.22 5.45
C PRO A 142 -0.56 9.49 4.43
N ALA A 143 -1.79 9.14 4.85
CA ALA A 143 -2.93 8.83 3.99
C ALA A 143 -2.69 7.76 2.92
N GLU A 144 -2.09 6.62 3.30
CA GLU A 144 -1.95 5.47 2.40
C GLU A 144 -3.31 4.81 2.10
N GLU A 145 -4.23 4.79 3.06
CA GLU A 145 -5.51 4.06 3.02
C GLU A 145 -6.60 4.73 2.11
N GLY A 146 -6.18 5.38 1.03
CA GLY A 146 -7.04 5.84 -0.05
C GLY A 146 -7.69 7.21 0.14
N VAL A 147 -7.42 7.90 1.23
CA VAL A 147 -8.01 9.24 1.45
C VAL A 147 -7.48 10.23 0.41
N ARG A 148 -8.37 10.86 -0.32
CA ARG A 148 -8.06 11.87 -1.36
C ARG A 148 -7.02 11.41 -2.40
N GLY A 149 -6.93 10.12 -2.69
CA GLY A 149 -6.03 9.55 -3.69
C GLY A 149 -4.59 9.30 -3.22
N GLY A 150 -4.38 9.29 -1.90
CA GLY A 150 -3.12 8.89 -1.26
C GLY A 150 -2.13 10.04 -1.01
N GLY A 151 -1.37 9.90 0.06
CA GLY A 151 -0.37 10.88 0.48
C GLY A 151 0.93 10.81 -0.33
N ALA A 152 1.31 9.63 -0.88
CA ALA A 152 2.51 9.50 -1.68
C ALA A 152 2.51 10.39 -2.93
N LYS A 153 1.36 10.48 -3.60
CA LYS A 153 1.18 11.37 -4.77
C LYS A 153 1.44 12.83 -4.41
N VAL A 154 0.93 13.27 -3.27
CA VAL A 154 1.13 14.64 -2.77
C VAL A 154 2.59 14.86 -2.38
N MET A 155 3.22 13.89 -1.68
CA MET A 155 4.64 13.97 -1.33
C MET A 155 5.54 14.10 -2.56
N VAL A 156 5.27 13.35 -3.64
CA VAL A 156 6.00 13.47 -4.91
C VAL A 156 5.84 14.87 -5.49
N ALA A 157 4.61 15.40 -5.53
CA ALA A 157 4.33 16.73 -6.06
C ALA A 157 5.00 17.85 -5.25
N GLU A 158 5.21 17.65 -3.95
CA GLU A 158 5.89 18.58 -3.05
C GLU A 158 7.42 18.36 -2.97
N GLY A 159 8.00 17.58 -3.90
CA GLY A 159 9.43 17.39 -4.03
C GLY A 159 10.06 16.48 -2.96
N ALA A 160 9.31 15.56 -2.37
CA ALA A 160 9.86 14.61 -1.39
C ALA A 160 10.96 13.73 -1.98
N LEU A 161 10.96 13.52 -3.29
CA LEU A 161 11.93 12.67 -3.99
C LEU A 161 12.98 13.46 -4.78
N ASP A 162 13.06 14.78 -4.63
CA ASP A 162 14.06 15.58 -5.33
C ASP A 162 15.48 15.13 -4.99
N GLY A 163 16.24 14.72 -6.00
CA GLY A 163 17.61 14.22 -5.85
C GLY A 163 17.73 12.80 -5.28
N VAL A 164 16.62 12.10 -5.03
CA VAL A 164 16.62 10.70 -4.58
C VAL A 164 17.01 9.78 -5.73
N ALA A 165 17.94 8.86 -5.47
CA ALA A 165 18.40 7.85 -6.42
C ALA A 165 17.54 6.59 -6.40
N GLU A 166 17.07 6.21 -5.22
CA GLU A 166 16.24 5.02 -4.98
C GLU A 166 15.37 5.20 -3.74
N VAL A 167 14.16 4.60 -3.75
CA VAL A 167 13.24 4.59 -2.61
C VAL A 167 12.85 3.18 -2.21
N TYR A 168 12.76 2.92 -0.90
CA TYR A 168 12.40 1.62 -0.35
C TYR A 168 11.27 1.74 0.67
N GLY A 169 10.33 0.78 0.61
CA GLY A 169 9.23 0.62 1.56
C GLY A 169 9.07 -0.83 1.96
N LEU A 170 8.63 -1.07 3.19
CA LEU A 170 8.25 -2.41 3.65
C LEU A 170 6.81 -2.41 4.14
N HIS A 171 6.18 -3.58 4.09
CA HIS A 171 4.90 -3.83 4.72
C HIS A 171 4.91 -5.18 5.44
N ASN A 172 4.37 -5.24 6.64
CA ASN A 172 4.09 -6.52 7.30
C ASN A 172 2.97 -7.26 6.58
N TRP A 173 3.04 -8.59 6.53
CA TRP A 173 1.97 -9.35 5.89
C TRP A 173 1.62 -10.64 6.66
N PRO A 174 0.45 -10.70 7.31
CA PRO A 174 0.02 -11.89 8.06
C PRO A 174 -0.20 -13.15 7.20
N GLY A 175 -0.40 -12.98 5.88
CA GLY A 175 -0.54 -14.11 4.96
C GLY A 175 0.77 -14.79 4.56
N PHE A 176 1.93 -14.25 4.98
CA PHE A 176 3.24 -14.84 4.71
C PHE A 176 3.90 -15.37 5.99
N PRO A 177 4.63 -16.49 5.92
CA PRO A 177 5.28 -17.08 7.09
C PRO A 177 6.19 -16.10 7.79
N LYS A 178 6.13 -16.06 9.13
CA LYS A 178 6.91 -15.16 9.96
C LYS A 178 8.40 -15.26 9.68
N GLY A 179 9.03 -14.10 9.52
CA GLY A 179 10.46 -13.98 9.24
C GLY A 179 10.85 -14.31 7.80
N GLN A 180 9.88 -14.46 6.88
CA GLN A 180 10.16 -14.48 5.44
C GLN A 180 10.01 -13.09 4.85
N VAL A 181 10.82 -12.81 3.83
CA VAL A 181 10.74 -11.60 3.01
C VAL A 181 10.24 -11.98 1.62
N HIS A 182 9.15 -11.37 1.20
CA HIS A 182 8.59 -11.58 -0.13
C HIS A 182 8.86 -10.35 -0.99
N VAL A 183 9.60 -10.56 -2.08
CA VAL A 183 9.99 -9.51 -3.02
C VAL A 183 10.18 -10.09 -4.40
N ARG A 184 9.78 -9.37 -5.44
CA ARG A 184 10.05 -9.71 -6.83
C ARG A 184 10.33 -8.46 -7.66
N SER A 185 10.93 -8.63 -8.82
CA SER A 185 11.05 -7.60 -9.85
C SER A 185 9.73 -7.41 -10.58
N GLY A 186 9.41 -6.19 -10.99
CA GLY A 186 8.16 -5.85 -11.66
C GLY A 186 6.99 -5.73 -10.67
N ALA A 187 5.79 -6.06 -11.11
CA ALA A 187 4.58 -5.86 -10.33
C ALA A 187 4.60 -6.59 -8.98
N MET A 188 4.35 -5.85 -7.91
CA MET A 188 4.15 -6.33 -6.54
C MET A 188 2.68 -6.31 -6.17
N LEU A 189 1.99 -5.20 -6.49
CA LEU A 189 0.58 -4.96 -6.19
C LEU A 189 -0.14 -4.41 -7.42
N ALA A 190 -1.45 -4.63 -7.48
CA ALA A 190 -2.26 -4.28 -8.62
C ALA A 190 -2.52 -2.78 -8.75
N GLN A 191 -2.74 -2.33 -9.97
CA GLN A 191 -3.50 -1.12 -10.23
C GLN A 191 -4.96 -1.32 -9.85
N VAL A 192 -5.58 -0.29 -9.28
CA VAL A 192 -6.95 -0.33 -8.75
C VAL A 192 -7.81 0.70 -9.48
N HIS A 193 -9.00 0.27 -9.93
CA HIS A 193 -10.06 1.19 -10.36
C HIS A 193 -11.36 0.81 -9.69
N GLU A 194 -12.13 1.81 -9.28
CA GLU A 194 -13.51 1.64 -8.85
C GLU A 194 -14.46 1.99 -10.00
N LEU A 195 -15.53 1.19 -10.14
CA LEU A 195 -16.55 1.38 -11.15
C LEU A 195 -17.85 1.76 -10.48
N THR A 196 -18.50 2.79 -11.00
CA THR A 196 -19.92 3.08 -10.75
C THR A 196 -20.65 3.04 -12.08
N ILE A 197 -21.64 2.17 -12.19
CA ILE A 197 -22.46 1.99 -13.40
C ILE A 197 -23.91 2.37 -13.07
N THR A 198 -24.43 3.37 -13.76
CA THR A 198 -25.82 3.81 -13.63
C THR A 198 -26.59 3.44 -14.88
N ILE A 199 -27.67 2.67 -14.72
CA ILE A 199 -28.55 2.27 -15.81
C ILE A 199 -29.86 3.05 -15.68
N THR A 200 -30.18 3.81 -16.69
CA THR A 200 -31.45 4.58 -16.78
C THR A 200 -32.34 3.97 -17.82
N GLY A 201 -33.49 3.51 -17.38
CA GLY A 201 -34.51 2.90 -18.22
C GLY A 201 -35.79 3.73 -18.30
N LYS A 202 -36.91 3.03 -18.33
CA LYS A 202 -38.27 3.61 -18.21
C LYS A 202 -39.08 2.72 -17.29
N GLY A 203 -39.38 3.22 -16.11
CA GLY A 203 -40.17 2.51 -15.11
C GLY A 203 -41.65 2.44 -15.48
N GLY A 204 -42.41 1.69 -14.68
CA GLY A 204 -43.85 1.55 -14.84
C GLY A 204 -44.47 0.41 -14.05
N HIS A 205 -45.72 0.09 -14.35
CA HIS A 205 -46.45 -0.94 -13.65
C HIS A 205 -45.90 -2.35 -14.06
N ALA A 206 -45.59 -3.21 -13.11
CA ALA A 206 -45.00 -4.50 -13.36
C ALA A 206 -45.86 -5.46 -14.24
N SER A 207 -47.17 -5.21 -14.30
CA SER A 207 -48.05 -6.00 -15.20
C SER A 207 -48.03 -5.54 -16.67
N GLN A 208 -47.32 -4.45 -17.00
CA GLN A 208 -47.23 -3.87 -18.34
C GLN A 208 -45.75 -3.66 -18.76
N PRO A 209 -44.91 -4.69 -18.71
CA PRO A 209 -43.47 -4.57 -18.97
C PRO A 209 -43.14 -4.12 -20.39
N GLN A 210 -44.07 -4.37 -21.38
CA GLN A 210 -43.93 -3.96 -22.79
C GLN A 210 -43.92 -2.42 -22.96
N LEU A 211 -44.39 -1.67 -21.97
CA LEU A 211 -44.39 -0.18 -21.96
C LEU A 211 -43.14 0.39 -21.29
N CYS A 212 -42.33 -0.44 -20.69
CA CYS A 212 -41.17 -0.11 -19.92
C CYS A 212 -39.83 -0.38 -20.66
N ARG A 213 -38.76 0.07 -20.07
CA ARG A 213 -37.38 -0.34 -20.38
C ARG A 213 -36.73 -0.68 -19.03
N ASP A 214 -36.67 -1.97 -18.72
CA ASP A 214 -36.34 -2.43 -17.38
C ASP A 214 -34.83 -2.37 -17.09
N PRO A 215 -34.35 -1.45 -16.23
CA PRO A 215 -32.94 -1.34 -15.92
C PRO A 215 -32.43 -2.48 -15.03
N LEU A 216 -33.31 -3.16 -14.27
CA LEU A 216 -32.95 -4.33 -13.46
C LEU A 216 -32.59 -5.50 -14.36
N VAL A 217 -33.43 -5.79 -15.37
CA VAL A 217 -33.17 -6.89 -16.34
C VAL A 217 -31.91 -6.57 -17.15
N ALA A 218 -31.77 -5.35 -17.65
CA ALA A 218 -30.56 -4.94 -18.37
C ALA A 218 -29.30 -5.09 -17.51
N GLY A 219 -29.39 -4.71 -16.23
CA GLY A 219 -28.29 -4.84 -15.27
C GLY A 219 -27.90 -6.28 -14.97
N ALA A 220 -28.89 -7.16 -14.78
CA ALA A 220 -28.60 -8.59 -14.56
C ALA A 220 -27.84 -9.22 -15.76
N HIS A 221 -28.23 -8.88 -16.99
CA HIS A 221 -27.49 -9.29 -18.19
C HIS A 221 -26.11 -8.64 -18.26
N LEU A 222 -25.99 -7.36 -17.90
CA LEU A 222 -24.69 -6.67 -17.87
C LEU A 222 -23.71 -7.35 -16.92
N VAL A 223 -24.14 -7.71 -15.70
CA VAL A 223 -23.25 -8.42 -14.73
C VAL A 223 -22.67 -9.69 -15.33
N THR A 224 -23.50 -10.50 -16.00
CA THR A 224 -23.02 -11.74 -16.64
C THR A 224 -22.13 -11.47 -17.85
N ALA A 225 -22.48 -10.48 -18.68
CA ALA A 225 -21.69 -10.10 -19.85
C ALA A 225 -20.30 -9.55 -19.46
N LEU A 226 -20.21 -8.78 -18.38
CA LEU A 226 -18.94 -8.23 -17.87
C LEU A 226 -17.93 -9.32 -17.46
N GLN A 227 -18.39 -10.53 -17.06
CA GLN A 227 -17.49 -11.66 -16.78
C GLN A 227 -16.67 -12.07 -18.01
N THR A 228 -17.18 -11.80 -19.22
CA THR A 228 -16.49 -12.14 -20.48
C THR A 228 -15.32 -11.22 -20.77
N VAL A 229 -15.24 -10.05 -20.14
CA VAL A 229 -14.14 -9.08 -20.33
C VAL A 229 -12.80 -9.74 -20.00
N VAL A 230 -12.72 -10.45 -18.87
CA VAL A 230 -11.53 -11.20 -18.49
C VAL A 230 -11.50 -12.56 -19.20
N SER A 231 -12.56 -13.36 -19.05
CA SER A 231 -12.54 -14.77 -19.46
C SER A 231 -12.49 -15.00 -20.98
N ARG A 232 -12.83 -13.99 -21.79
CA ARG A 232 -12.83 -14.07 -23.27
C ARG A 232 -12.11 -12.89 -23.94
N GLY A 233 -11.93 -11.78 -23.24
CA GLY A 233 -11.28 -10.58 -23.80
C GLY A 233 -9.78 -10.51 -23.58
N LEU A 234 -9.27 -11.20 -22.55
CA LEU A 234 -7.83 -11.28 -22.25
C LEU A 234 -7.29 -12.67 -22.63
N GLY A 235 -6.03 -12.72 -23.07
CA GLY A 235 -5.31 -13.98 -23.24
C GLY A 235 -5.05 -14.67 -21.88
N TYR A 236 -4.61 -15.92 -21.93
CA TYR A 236 -4.36 -16.74 -20.73
C TYR A 236 -3.35 -16.14 -19.73
N GLN A 237 -2.52 -15.20 -20.16
CA GLN A 237 -1.56 -14.47 -19.33
C GLN A 237 -2.07 -13.11 -18.84
N GLY A 238 -3.29 -12.71 -19.23
CA GLY A 238 -3.85 -11.41 -18.87
C GLY A 238 -4.34 -11.39 -17.44
N GLY A 239 -3.45 -11.10 -16.49
CA GLY A 239 -3.77 -10.98 -15.07
C GLY A 239 -4.64 -9.75 -14.79
N ALA A 240 -5.97 -9.93 -14.76
CA ALA A 240 -6.92 -8.90 -14.35
C ALA A 240 -8.10 -9.49 -13.59
N VAL A 241 -8.70 -8.67 -12.74
CA VAL A 241 -9.96 -8.97 -12.03
C VAL A 241 -10.97 -7.89 -12.39
N VAL A 242 -12.20 -8.31 -12.74
CA VAL A 242 -13.36 -7.43 -12.90
C VAL A 242 -14.47 -8.01 -12.04
N SER A 243 -14.88 -7.28 -11.00
CA SER A 243 -15.93 -7.72 -10.08
C SER A 243 -16.99 -6.65 -9.90
N ILE A 244 -18.26 -7.03 -10.05
CA ILE A 244 -19.39 -6.20 -9.60
C ILE A 244 -19.80 -6.71 -8.22
N THR A 245 -19.75 -5.82 -7.23
CA THR A 245 -19.93 -6.17 -5.82
C THR A 245 -21.20 -5.61 -5.20
N GLN A 246 -21.83 -4.65 -5.87
CA GLN A 246 -23.11 -4.07 -5.46
C GLN A 246 -24.02 -3.94 -6.66
N PHE A 247 -25.32 -4.25 -6.47
CA PHE A 247 -26.37 -4.03 -7.45
C PHE A 247 -27.66 -3.66 -6.73
N THR A 248 -28.19 -2.47 -7.00
CA THR A 248 -29.40 -1.95 -6.39
C THR A 248 -30.37 -1.49 -7.48
N ALA A 249 -31.62 -1.95 -7.41
CA ALA A 249 -32.70 -1.55 -8.31
C ALA A 249 -34.08 -1.76 -7.65
N GLY A 250 -35.01 -0.83 -7.88
CA GLY A 250 -36.37 -0.91 -7.39
C GLY A 250 -36.57 -0.69 -5.90
N THR A 251 -37.82 -0.42 -5.51
CA THR A 251 -38.24 -0.15 -4.14
C THR A 251 -39.44 -0.99 -3.68
N THR A 252 -40.22 -1.53 -4.64
CA THR A 252 -41.40 -2.36 -4.37
C THR A 252 -41.61 -3.39 -5.48
N HIS A 253 -42.32 -4.49 -5.16
CA HIS A 253 -42.47 -5.67 -6.01
C HIS A 253 -43.35 -5.47 -7.26
N ASN A 254 -44.21 -4.45 -7.29
CA ASN A 254 -45.16 -4.20 -8.37
C ASN A 254 -44.84 -3.00 -9.27
N VAL A 255 -43.63 -2.43 -9.14
CA VAL A 255 -43.15 -1.29 -9.93
C VAL A 255 -41.80 -1.66 -10.59
N ILE A 256 -41.73 -1.53 -11.91
CA ILE A 256 -40.46 -1.58 -12.65
C ILE A 256 -39.71 -0.27 -12.37
N ALA A 257 -38.47 -0.38 -11.94
CA ALA A 257 -37.64 0.77 -11.56
C ALA A 257 -37.33 1.70 -12.76
N GLU A 258 -37.08 2.97 -12.50
CA GLU A 258 -36.57 3.93 -13.48
C GLU A 258 -35.05 3.79 -13.65
N THR A 259 -34.36 3.41 -12.55
CA THR A 259 -32.90 3.33 -12.52
C THR A 259 -32.41 2.08 -11.77
N ALA A 260 -31.23 1.61 -12.16
CA ALA A 260 -30.44 0.65 -11.41
C ALA A 260 -29.00 1.17 -11.26
N ARG A 261 -28.34 0.83 -10.16
CA ARG A 261 -26.97 1.23 -9.88
C ARG A 261 -26.13 0.02 -9.47
N MET A 262 -24.93 -0.06 -10.02
CA MET A 262 -23.92 -1.04 -9.65
C MET A 262 -22.64 -0.38 -9.21
N ARG A 263 -21.89 -1.04 -8.34
CA ARG A 263 -20.50 -0.72 -8.04
C ARG A 263 -19.63 -1.96 -8.21
N GLY A 264 -18.39 -1.73 -8.60
CA GLY A 264 -17.44 -2.80 -8.83
C GLY A 264 -16.01 -2.31 -8.80
N THR A 265 -15.08 -3.21 -9.09
CA THR A 265 -13.66 -2.90 -9.14
C THR A 265 -12.98 -3.59 -10.31
N VAL A 266 -11.94 -2.94 -10.83
CA VAL A 266 -10.97 -3.54 -11.77
C VAL A 266 -9.61 -3.57 -11.09
N ARG A 267 -8.91 -4.69 -11.23
CA ARG A 267 -7.52 -4.89 -10.80
C ARG A 267 -6.71 -5.42 -11.97
N SER A 268 -5.49 -4.93 -12.13
CA SER A 268 -4.54 -5.46 -13.12
C SER A 268 -3.11 -5.17 -12.71
N PHE A 269 -2.16 -5.88 -13.31
CA PHE A 269 -0.75 -5.79 -12.97
C PHE A 269 0.10 -5.14 -14.06
N GLU A 270 -0.54 -4.69 -15.14
CA GLU A 270 0.10 -4.04 -16.28
C GLU A 270 -0.81 -2.96 -16.87
N ALA A 271 -0.30 -1.76 -17.12
CA ALA A 271 -1.08 -0.65 -17.66
C ALA A 271 -1.74 -0.99 -19.02
N GLY A 272 -1.04 -1.73 -19.89
CA GLY A 272 -1.59 -2.17 -21.17
C GLY A 272 -2.75 -3.17 -21.02
N VAL A 273 -2.78 -3.98 -19.97
CA VAL A 273 -3.90 -4.86 -19.63
C VAL A 273 -5.08 -4.03 -19.16
N THR A 274 -4.84 -3.05 -18.28
CA THR A 274 -5.89 -2.12 -17.81
C THR A 274 -6.58 -1.44 -18.98
N THR A 275 -5.83 -0.88 -19.92
CA THR A 275 -6.39 -0.20 -21.10
C THR A 275 -7.34 -1.12 -21.87
N ARG A 276 -6.92 -2.35 -22.18
CA ARG A 276 -7.74 -3.34 -22.88
C ARG A 276 -8.99 -3.73 -22.11
N VAL A 277 -8.87 -3.91 -20.79
CA VAL A 277 -10.03 -4.20 -19.92
C VAL A 277 -11.03 -3.07 -19.97
N MET A 278 -10.58 -1.82 -19.85
CA MET A 278 -11.46 -0.66 -19.85
C MET A 278 -12.12 -0.40 -21.21
N GLU A 279 -11.42 -0.65 -22.31
CA GLU A 279 -12.01 -0.63 -23.66
C GLU A 279 -13.11 -1.68 -23.80
N ARG A 280 -12.82 -2.92 -23.41
CA ARG A 280 -13.77 -4.01 -23.50
C ARG A 280 -14.99 -3.84 -22.59
N LEU A 281 -14.81 -3.27 -21.39
CA LEU A 281 -15.92 -2.88 -20.51
C LEU A 281 -16.87 -1.91 -21.21
N ARG A 282 -16.33 -0.87 -21.84
CA ARG A 282 -17.15 0.13 -22.58
C ARG A 282 -17.91 -0.49 -23.75
N GLU A 283 -17.29 -1.40 -24.49
CA GLU A 283 -17.95 -2.11 -25.59
C GLU A 283 -19.11 -2.98 -25.10
N VAL A 284 -18.92 -3.76 -24.02
CA VAL A 284 -19.97 -4.61 -23.42
C VAL A 284 -21.11 -3.76 -22.89
N ILE A 285 -20.81 -2.63 -22.24
CA ILE A 285 -21.79 -1.67 -21.74
C ILE A 285 -22.61 -1.10 -22.89
N ALA A 286 -21.98 -0.63 -23.96
CA ALA A 286 -22.65 -0.08 -25.14
C ALA A 286 -23.55 -1.12 -25.83
N GLY A 287 -23.07 -2.36 -25.98
CA GLY A 287 -23.85 -3.44 -26.55
C GLY A 287 -25.08 -3.80 -25.69
N THR A 288 -24.93 -3.82 -24.38
CA THR A 288 -26.05 -4.08 -23.46
C THR A 288 -27.08 -2.94 -23.50
N ALA A 289 -26.61 -1.68 -23.47
CA ALA A 289 -27.48 -0.52 -23.57
C ALA A 289 -28.36 -0.56 -24.83
N ALA A 290 -27.76 -0.88 -25.99
CA ALA A 290 -28.47 -1.00 -27.25
C ALA A 290 -29.49 -2.17 -27.24
N SER A 291 -29.10 -3.33 -26.69
CA SER A 291 -29.93 -4.52 -26.65
C SER A 291 -31.21 -4.35 -25.80
N PHE A 292 -31.13 -3.59 -24.71
CA PHE A 292 -32.24 -3.37 -23.78
C PHE A 292 -32.94 -2.02 -23.96
N GLY A 293 -32.45 -1.16 -24.85
CA GLY A 293 -33.00 0.18 -25.08
C GLY A 293 -32.93 1.07 -23.87
N VAL A 294 -31.86 0.95 -23.07
CA VAL A 294 -31.60 1.74 -21.86
C VAL A 294 -30.38 2.63 -22.07
N LYS A 295 -30.20 3.66 -21.23
CA LYS A 295 -28.94 4.42 -21.13
C LYS A 295 -28.08 3.82 -20.04
N ILE A 296 -26.80 3.63 -20.29
CA ILE A 296 -25.84 3.15 -19.27
C ILE A 296 -24.67 4.12 -19.22
N ASP A 297 -24.46 4.72 -18.08
CA ASP A 297 -23.33 5.59 -17.78
C ASP A 297 -22.31 4.83 -16.93
N LEU A 298 -21.01 4.93 -17.29
CA LEU A 298 -19.89 4.37 -16.55
C LEU A 298 -19.02 5.51 -16.02
N GLU A 299 -18.90 5.59 -14.71
CA GLU A 299 -17.94 6.41 -14.00
C GLU A 299 -16.80 5.51 -13.50
N VAL A 300 -15.57 5.97 -13.67
CA VAL A 300 -14.37 5.25 -13.23
C VAL A 300 -13.58 6.17 -12.32
N ASP A 301 -13.37 5.73 -11.09
CA ASP A 301 -12.43 6.36 -10.17
C ASP A 301 -11.10 5.62 -10.28
N GLU A 302 -10.08 6.35 -10.74
CA GLU A 302 -8.73 5.82 -10.89
C GLU A 302 -8.02 5.87 -9.53
N GLY A 303 -7.91 4.72 -8.89
CA GLY A 303 -7.13 4.55 -7.66
C GLY A 303 -5.63 4.44 -7.94
N TYR A 304 -4.93 3.66 -7.13
CA TYR A 304 -3.46 3.56 -7.20
C TYR A 304 -2.99 2.84 -8.47
N PRO A 305 -1.87 3.28 -9.06
CA PRO A 305 -1.23 2.57 -10.17
C PRO A 305 -0.59 1.26 -9.71
N VAL A 306 -0.04 0.48 -10.63
CA VAL A 306 0.72 -0.74 -10.29
C VAL A 306 1.92 -0.38 -9.42
N THR A 307 2.03 -0.97 -8.24
CA THR A 307 3.27 -0.93 -7.46
C THR A 307 4.25 -1.90 -8.08
N ALA A 308 5.28 -1.36 -8.74
CA ALA A 308 6.25 -2.15 -9.48
C ALA A 308 7.68 -1.88 -9.00
N ASN A 309 8.37 -2.93 -8.62
CA ASN A 309 9.77 -2.85 -8.23
C ASN A 309 10.70 -2.71 -9.42
N HIS A 310 11.66 -1.79 -9.30
CA HIS A 310 12.78 -1.74 -10.21
C HIS A 310 13.69 -2.98 -9.99
N PRO A 311 14.16 -3.67 -11.07
CA PRO A 311 14.91 -4.92 -10.93
C PRO A 311 16.11 -4.84 -9.97
N ARG A 312 16.90 -3.76 -10.04
CA ARG A 312 18.06 -3.57 -9.16
C ARG A 312 17.65 -3.40 -7.68
N CYS A 313 16.53 -2.72 -7.41
CA CYS A 313 16.04 -2.51 -6.05
C CYS A 313 15.48 -3.81 -5.45
N ALA A 314 14.71 -4.58 -6.22
CA ALA A 314 14.24 -5.91 -5.81
C ALA A 314 15.43 -6.86 -5.52
N ALA A 315 16.46 -6.86 -6.39
CA ALA A 315 17.66 -7.67 -6.18
C ALA A 315 18.44 -7.26 -4.92
N ALA A 316 18.50 -5.95 -4.62
CA ALA A 316 19.14 -5.45 -3.40
C ALA A 316 18.38 -5.93 -2.14
N VAL A 317 17.06 -5.81 -2.11
CA VAL A 317 16.22 -6.33 -1.02
C VAL A 317 16.42 -7.83 -0.83
N ALA A 318 16.33 -8.62 -1.91
CA ALA A 318 16.52 -10.08 -1.86
C ALA A 318 17.91 -10.47 -1.34
N ARG A 319 18.96 -9.79 -1.80
CA ARG A 319 20.35 -10.01 -1.37
C ARG A 319 20.52 -9.72 0.12
N VAL A 320 20.02 -8.57 0.59
CA VAL A 320 20.11 -8.17 1.99
C VAL A 320 19.32 -9.11 2.88
N ALA A 321 18.11 -9.47 2.49
CA ALA A 321 17.29 -10.42 3.24
C ALA A 321 17.96 -11.80 3.33
N ALA A 322 18.52 -12.31 2.22
CA ALA A 322 19.24 -13.58 2.21
C ALA A 322 20.49 -13.56 3.11
N LEU A 323 21.21 -12.44 3.17
CA LEU A 323 22.38 -12.29 4.03
C LEU A 323 22.03 -12.23 5.52
N GLN A 324 20.90 -11.63 5.87
CA GLN A 324 20.51 -11.42 7.28
C GLN A 324 19.68 -12.55 7.86
N LEU A 325 18.81 -13.14 7.05
CA LEU A 325 17.78 -14.10 7.50
C LEU A 325 18.01 -15.52 6.97
N GLY A 326 18.82 -15.69 5.92
CA GLY A 326 18.99 -16.92 5.17
C GLY A 326 18.31 -16.88 3.81
N ALA A 327 18.91 -17.53 2.81
CA ALA A 327 18.39 -17.51 1.44
C ALA A 327 16.99 -18.18 1.33
N GLU A 328 16.72 -19.17 2.18
CA GLU A 328 15.43 -19.88 2.27
C GLU A 328 14.29 -19.01 2.84
N LYS A 329 14.63 -17.85 3.39
CA LYS A 329 13.66 -16.85 3.91
C LYS A 329 13.23 -15.83 2.85
N VAL A 330 13.80 -15.87 1.65
CA VAL A 330 13.45 -14.99 0.56
C VAL A 330 12.56 -15.72 -0.44
N SER A 331 11.42 -15.13 -0.80
CA SER A 331 10.43 -15.76 -1.66
C SER A 331 9.80 -14.77 -2.65
N GLU A 332 9.33 -15.29 -3.79
CA GLU A 332 8.44 -14.59 -4.72
C GLU A 332 7.02 -15.19 -4.72
N GLN A 333 6.77 -16.21 -3.89
CA GLN A 333 5.48 -16.90 -3.85
C GLN A 333 4.34 -15.94 -3.49
N CYS A 334 3.17 -16.17 -4.09
CA CYS A 334 1.96 -15.38 -3.93
C CYS A 334 2.07 -13.92 -4.42
N LEU A 335 3.11 -13.57 -5.16
CA LEU A 335 3.26 -12.27 -5.82
C LEU A 335 2.99 -12.38 -7.34
N PRO A 336 2.41 -11.34 -7.97
CA PRO A 336 1.89 -10.11 -7.37
C PRO A 336 0.54 -10.32 -6.66
N MET A 337 0.21 -9.46 -5.70
CA MET A 337 -1.08 -9.46 -5.00
C MET A 337 -2.05 -8.43 -5.58
N ALA A 338 -3.35 -8.71 -5.46
CA ALA A 338 -4.41 -7.85 -6.02
C ALA A 338 -4.77 -6.64 -5.13
N GLY A 339 -4.05 -6.38 -4.04
CA GLY A 339 -4.15 -5.14 -3.25
C GLY A 339 -3.65 -3.93 -4.02
N GLY A 340 -4.00 -2.73 -3.56
CA GLY A 340 -3.45 -1.46 -4.03
C GLY A 340 -2.48 -0.89 -2.97
N GLU A 341 -1.53 -0.04 -3.39
CA GLU A 341 -0.56 0.61 -2.51
C GLU A 341 -0.05 1.87 -3.20
N ASP A 342 -0.12 3.00 -2.52
CA ASP A 342 0.24 4.29 -3.10
C ASP A 342 1.76 4.55 -3.16
N PHE A 343 2.60 3.69 -2.54
CA PHE A 343 4.04 3.62 -2.81
C PHE A 343 4.33 3.55 -4.32
N ALA A 344 3.35 3.08 -5.09
CA ALA A 344 3.40 3.08 -6.54
C ALA A 344 3.81 4.44 -7.13
N TYR A 345 3.33 5.55 -6.58
CA TYR A 345 3.70 6.90 -7.05
C TYR A 345 5.16 7.22 -6.77
N LEU A 346 5.70 6.77 -5.62
CA LEU A 346 7.13 6.92 -5.31
C LEU A 346 7.98 6.09 -6.27
N ALA A 347 7.57 4.83 -6.53
CA ALA A 347 8.27 3.91 -7.43
C ALA A 347 8.17 4.30 -8.91
N GLN A 348 7.17 5.09 -9.30
CA GLN A 348 7.08 5.70 -10.64
C GLN A 348 8.00 6.91 -10.80
N ALA A 349 8.24 7.67 -9.74
CA ALA A 349 9.06 8.86 -9.78
C ALA A 349 10.57 8.54 -9.77
N VAL A 350 10.99 7.53 -9.00
CA VAL A 350 12.37 7.05 -8.91
C VAL A 350 12.39 5.52 -8.80
N PRO A 351 13.51 4.84 -9.12
CA PRO A 351 13.63 3.40 -8.90
C PRO A 351 13.25 3.00 -7.47
N GLY A 352 12.23 2.15 -7.33
CA GLY A 352 11.67 1.73 -6.04
C GLY A 352 11.85 0.25 -5.74
N GLY A 353 11.92 -0.09 -4.46
CA GLY A 353 11.93 -1.44 -3.93
C GLY A 353 10.93 -1.59 -2.78
N TYR A 354 9.79 -2.20 -3.07
CA TYR A 354 8.75 -2.52 -2.07
C TYR A 354 8.79 -4.00 -1.74
N PHE A 355 8.68 -4.36 -0.47
CA PHE A 355 8.74 -5.76 -0.04
C PHE A 355 7.87 -6.02 1.18
N PHE A 356 7.46 -7.28 1.31
CA PHE A 356 6.69 -7.75 2.46
C PHE A 356 7.56 -8.48 3.45
N VAL A 357 7.25 -8.32 4.74
CA VAL A 357 7.81 -9.11 5.83
C VAL A 357 6.68 -9.93 6.44
N GLY A 358 6.79 -11.24 6.37
CA GLY A 358 5.77 -12.17 6.88
C GLY A 358 5.65 -12.14 8.40
N SER A 359 4.41 -12.21 8.88
CA SER A 359 4.09 -12.29 10.32
C SER A 359 3.24 -13.50 10.71
N GLN A 360 2.85 -14.37 9.76
CA GLN A 360 2.08 -15.58 10.02
C GLN A 360 2.87 -16.57 10.86
N ARG A 361 2.41 -16.85 12.06
CA ARG A 361 3.00 -17.88 12.93
C ARG A 361 2.51 -19.27 12.54
N PRO A 362 3.37 -20.29 12.56
CA PRO A 362 2.96 -21.66 12.24
C PRO A 362 1.84 -22.16 13.18
N GLY A 363 0.74 -22.63 12.60
CA GLY A 363 -0.38 -23.22 13.34
C GLY A 363 -1.30 -22.23 14.05
N GLU A 364 -1.07 -20.92 13.91
CA GLU A 364 -1.96 -19.88 14.43
C GLU A 364 -2.84 -19.34 13.28
N ASP A 365 -4.11 -19.04 13.60
CA ASP A 365 -5.00 -18.28 12.71
C ASP A 365 -4.76 -16.79 12.96
N THR A 366 -3.74 -16.24 12.29
CA THR A 366 -3.35 -14.84 12.45
C THR A 366 -4.32 -13.96 11.67
N PRO A 367 -5.03 -13.00 12.32
CA PRO A 367 -5.91 -12.08 11.61
C PRO A 367 -5.16 -11.33 10.50
N VAL A 368 -5.75 -11.26 9.32
CA VAL A 368 -5.20 -10.53 8.17
C VAL A 368 -5.30 -9.02 8.38
N CYS A 369 -4.51 -8.25 7.62
CA CYS A 369 -4.67 -6.78 7.60
C CYS A 369 -6.13 -6.41 7.29
N HIS A 370 -6.62 -5.31 7.87
CA HIS A 370 -8.01 -4.83 7.83
C HIS A 370 -9.01 -5.70 8.61
N HIS A 371 -8.58 -6.76 9.29
CA HIS A 371 -9.45 -7.47 10.23
C HIS A 371 -9.55 -6.71 11.56
N PRO A 372 -10.73 -6.61 12.20
CA PRO A 372 -10.89 -5.91 13.49
C PRO A 372 -10.00 -6.42 14.62
N ASP A 373 -9.57 -7.69 14.55
CA ASP A 373 -8.69 -8.33 15.54
C ASP A 373 -7.21 -8.32 15.11
N PHE A 374 -6.84 -7.70 13.98
CA PHE A 374 -5.44 -7.58 13.62
C PHE A 374 -4.67 -6.76 14.66
N ASP A 375 -3.46 -7.19 15.00
CA ASP A 375 -2.44 -6.40 15.71
C ASP A 375 -1.06 -6.63 15.06
N PHE A 376 -0.27 -5.58 14.97
CA PHE A 376 1.09 -5.69 14.42
C PHE A 376 1.98 -6.52 15.35
N ASP A 377 2.74 -7.46 14.79
CA ASP A 377 3.68 -8.26 15.57
C ASP A 377 4.95 -7.46 15.91
N ASP A 378 5.06 -7.01 17.17
CA ASP A 378 6.21 -6.23 17.66
C ASP A 378 7.58 -6.91 17.41
N GLU A 379 7.61 -8.25 17.22
CA GLU A 379 8.84 -8.98 16.91
C GLU A 379 9.36 -8.73 15.48
N LEU A 380 8.59 -8.06 14.63
CA LEU A 380 9.04 -7.62 13.30
C LEU A 380 9.87 -6.32 13.37
N ILE A 381 9.77 -5.55 14.44
CA ILE A 381 10.51 -4.28 14.58
C ILE A 381 12.03 -4.46 14.36
N PRO A 382 12.72 -5.38 15.05
CA PRO A 382 14.15 -5.57 14.83
C PRO A 382 14.48 -6.06 13.41
N THR A 383 13.64 -6.91 12.84
CA THR A 383 13.82 -7.40 11.46
C THR A 383 13.70 -6.27 10.44
N GLY A 384 12.67 -5.44 10.55
CA GLY A 384 12.46 -4.31 9.64
C GLY A 384 13.59 -3.28 9.70
N ILE A 385 14.06 -2.94 10.92
CA ILE A 385 15.22 -2.06 11.11
C ILE A 385 16.46 -2.66 10.45
N GLY A 386 16.76 -3.93 10.73
CA GLY A 386 17.90 -4.63 10.15
C GLY A 386 17.88 -4.61 8.63
N LEU A 387 16.73 -4.90 8.02
CA LEU A 387 16.57 -4.90 6.57
C LEU A 387 16.82 -3.50 5.97
N PHE A 388 16.20 -2.44 6.49
CA PHE A 388 16.42 -1.08 6.00
C PHE A 388 17.88 -0.63 6.14
N LEU A 389 18.52 -0.86 7.29
CA LEU A 389 19.95 -0.54 7.46
C LEU A 389 20.84 -1.34 6.51
N GLY A 390 20.49 -2.61 6.30
CA GLY A 390 21.18 -3.48 5.34
C GLY A 390 21.07 -2.97 3.92
N ILE A 391 19.86 -2.54 3.50
CA ILE A 391 19.61 -1.94 2.18
C ILE A 391 20.42 -0.66 2.02
N VAL A 392 20.38 0.26 2.98
CA VAL A 392 21.17 1.50 2.95
C VAL A 392 22.65 1.20 2.72
N ARG A 393 23.22 0.26 3.49
CA ARG A 393 24.63 -0.15 3.36
C ARG A 393 24.93 -0.76 2.00
N ASP A 394 24.08 -1.68 1.53
CA ASP A 394 24.23 -2.35 0.24
C ASP A 394 24.21 -1.35 -0.92
N ARG A 395 23.26 -0.41 -0.88
CA ARG A 395 23.09 0.56 -1.96
C ARG A 395 24.21 1.57 -2.02
N PHE A 396 24.70 2.06 -0.88
CA PHE A 396 25.88 2.94 -0.89
C PHE A 396 27.15 2.23 -1.35
N ALA A 397 27.27 0.93 -1.13
CA ALA A 397 28.40 0.15 -1.65
C ALA A 397 28.35 -0.05 -3.18
N GLU A 398 27.14 -0.05 -3.77
CA GLU A 398 26.99 -0.23 -5.22
C GLU A 398 26.89 1.09 -6.00
N LEU A 399 26.36 2.14 -5.41
CA LEU A 399 26.11 3.43 -6.07
C LEU A 399 27.22 4.47 -5.82
N GLY A 400 28.01 4.29 -4.77
CA GLY A 400 29.18 5.12 -4.43
C GLY A 400 30.44 4.50 -4.97
#